data_71e72e54c2becb558456132b68c1b6db
#
_entry.id   71e72e54c2becb558456132b68c1b6db
#
_cell.length_a   1.000
_cell.length_b   1.000
_cell.length_c   1.000
_cell.angle_alpha   90.00
_cell.angle_beta   90.00
_cell.angle_gamma   90.00
#
_symmetry.space_group_name_H-M   'P 1'
#
loop_
_entity.id
_entity.type
_entity.pdbx_description
1 polymer ?
#
loop_
_entity_poly.entity_id
_entity_poly.type
_entity_poly.pdbx_seq_one_letter_code
_entity_poly.pdbx_strand_id
1 'polypeptide(L)'
;SNLLWGDDSASDDDLRTALSTAQVLDIVADKGGLDAPVEQNGANFSGGQKQRLSVARALVRKPQILVLDDSSSALDYATEAAMRKAILALPYKPTLFIVSQRASSVMCADRILVLEDGRLVGDGTHKALLANCPAYCEIYHSQFSEEVTDA
;
A
#
# COMPACT_ATOMS: atom_id res chain seq x y z
N SER A 1 -9.25 10.97 18.00
CA SER A 1 -8.83 10.67 16.63
C SER A 1 -8.87 9.16 16.35
N ASN A 2 -9.31 8.72 15.18
CA ASN A 2 -9.32 7.31 14.74
C ASN A 2 -7.89 6.72 14.64
N LEU A 3 -6.90 7.58 14.40
CA LEU A 3 -5.48 7.19 14.31
C LEU A 3 -4.90 6.74 15.65
N LEU A 4 -5.38 7.31 16.76
CA LEU A 4 -4.94 6.93 18.11
C LEU A 4 -5.32 5.49 18.49
N TRP A 5 -6.19 4.83 17.74
CA TRP A 5 -6.40 3.39 17.89
C TRP A 5 -5.16 2.57 17.47
N GLY A 6 -4.24 3.17 16.69
CA GLY A 6 -2.95 2.60 16.42
C GLY A 6 -2.04 2.62 17.65
N ASP A 7 -1.91 3.80 18.27
CA ASP A 7 -1.16 4.05 19.50
C ASP A 7 -1.78 5.27 20.20
N ASP A 8 -2.29 5.11 21.41
CA ASP A 8 -2.96 6.16 22.17
C ASP A 8 -2.00 7.19 22.78
N SER A 9 -0.70 6.84 22.81
CA SER A 9 0.38 7.71 23.29
C SER A 9 1.08 8.50 22.18
N ALA A 10 0.67 8.30 20.91
CA ALA A 10 1.31 8.96 19.78
C ALA A 10 1.15 10.49 19.82
N SER A 11 2.22 11.20 19.54
CA SER A 11 2.21 12.66 19.41
C SER A 11 1.52 13.11 18.11
N ASP A 12 1.09 14.37 18.05
CA ASP A 12 0.56 14.97 16.83
C ASP A 12 1.55 14.88 15.66
N ASP A 13 2.86 14.98 15.93
CA ASP A 13 3.90 14.84 14.91
C ASP A 13 4.01 13.41 14.39
N ASP A 14 3.84 12.40 15.24
CA ASP A 14 3.76 11.01 14.82
C ASP A 14 2.53 10.77 13.92
N LEU A 15 1.38 11.32 14.29
CA LEU A 15 0.16 11.22 13.51
C LEU A 15 0.31 11.90 12.14
N ARG A 16 0.89 13.12 12.09
CA ARG A 16 1.14 13.84 10.84
C ARG A 16 2.15 13.10 9.96
N THR A 17 3.19 12.54 10.54
CA THR A 17 4.18 11.72 9.82
C THR A 17 3.52 10.48 9.20
N ALA A 18 2.69 9.77 9.93
CA ALA A 18 1.96 8.62 9.43
C ALA A 18 0.99 8.98 8.29
N LEU A 19 0.25 10.10 8.43
CA LEU A 19 -0.65 10.61 7.39
C LEU A 19 0.10 11.03 6.12
N SER A 20 1.23 11.73 6.28
CA SER A 20 2.08 12.14 5.15
C SER A 20 2.65 10.92 4.43
N THR A 21 3.17 9.93 5.17
CA THR A 21 3.68 8.67 4.60
C THR A 21 2.60 7.92 3.83
N ALA A 22 1.38 7.90 4.35
CA ALA A 22 0.21 7.27 3.68
C ALA A 22 -0.42 8.16 2.59
N GLN A 23 0.18 9.31 2.24
CA GLN A 23 -0.28 10.23 1.19
C GLN A 23 -1.71 10.76 1.40
N VAL A 24 -2.12 11.01 2.68
CA VAL A 24 -3.47 11.43 3.02
C VAL A 24 -3.53 12.66 3.93
N LEU A 25 -2.37 13.27 4.23
CA LEU A 25 -2.28 14.41 5.14
C LEU A 25 -3.08 15.62 4.66
N ASP A 26 -2.96 15.99 3.39
CA ASP A 26 -3.64 17.16 2.82
C ASP A 26 -5.17 16.99 2.87
N ILE A 27 -5.65 15.76 2.57
CA ILE A 27 -7.08 15.45 2.63
C ILE A 27 -7.62 15.57 4.06
N VAL A 28 -6.84 15.16 5.05
CA VAL A 28 -7.21 15.30 6.47
C VAL A 28 -7.20 16.77 6.87
N ALA A 29 -6.21 17.55 6.40
CA ALA A 29 -6.13 18.98 6.66
C ALA A 29 -7.35 19.73 6.09
N ASP A 30 -7.74 19.45 4.85
CA ASP A 30 -8.93 20.04 4.19
C ASP A 30 -10.25 19.72 4.91
N LYS A 31 -10.30 18.61 5.63
CA LYS A 31 -11.47 18.19 6.40
C LYS A 31 -11.52 18.73 7.84
N GLY A 32 -10.56 19.55 8.25
CA GLY A 32 -10.48 20.15 9.58
C GLY A 32 -9.37 19.57 10.47
N GLY A 33 -8.43 18.82 9.90
CA GLY A 33 -7.22 18.35 10.58
C GLY A 33 -7.43 17.09 11.43
N LEU A 34 -6.56 16.88 12.42
CA LEU A 34 -6.54 15.67 13.26
C LEU A 34 -7.81 15.47 14.10
N ASP A 35 -8.54 16.55 14.38
CA ASP A 35 -9.77 16.53 15.14
C ASP A 35 -11.04 16.42 14.27
N ALA A 36 -10.87 16.37 12.95
CA ALA A 36 -11.97 16.20 12.03
C ALA A 36 -12.78 14.94 12.36
N PRO A 37 -14.12 15.01 12.36
CA PRO A 37 -14.97 13.87 12.63
C PRO A 37 -14.84 12.84 11.51
N VAL A 38 -14.72 11.57 11.89
CA VAL A 38 -14.90 10.44 10.98
C VAL A 38 -16.31 9.93 11.16
N GLU A 39 -17.14 10.09 10.15
CA GLU A 39 -18.51 9.61 10.18
C GLU A 39 -18.59 8.08 10.25
N GLN A 40 -19.77 7.56 10.57
CA GLN A 40 -19.99 6.12 10.64
C GLN A 40 -19.56 5.45 9.32
N ASN A 41 -18.75 4.38 9.41
CA ASN A 41 -18.15 3.69 8.28
C ASN A 41 -17.26 4.60 7.38
N GLY A 42 -16.83 5.75 7.89
CA GLY A 42 -16.03 6.71 7.11
C GLY A 42 -16.80 7.27 5.91
N ALA A 43 -18.11 7.52 6.02
CA ALA A 43 -18.95 7.95 4.90
C ALA A 43 -18.47 9.25 4.24
N ASN A 44 -17.77 10.10 5.00
CA ASN A 44 -17.17 11.33 4.52
C ASN A 44 -15.79 11.15 3.82
N PHE A 45 -15.33 9.91 3.58
CA PHE A 45 -14.10 9.59 2.86
C PHE A 45 -14.35 8.64 1.68
N SER A 46 -13.65 8.84 0.57
CA SER A 46 -13.67 7.90 -0.56
C SER A 46 -12.98 6.56 -0.21
N GLY A 47 -13.18 5.52 -1.01
CA GLY A 47 -12.56 4.20 -0.80
C GLY A 47 -11.03 4.29 -0.66
N GLY A 48 -10.36 4.95 -1.60
CA GLY A 48 -8.91 5.14 -1.55
C GLY A 48 -8.44 6.00 -0.38
N GLN A 49 -9.24 6.99 0.07
CA GLN A 49 -8.95 7.76 1.28
C GLN A 49 -9.03 6.88 2.53
N LYS A 50 -10.03 6.02 2.62
CA LYS A 50 -10.18 5.05 3.74
C LYS A 50 -9.02 4.06 3.78
N GLN A 51 -8.59 3.54 2.63
CA GLN A 51 -7.43 2.65 2.56
C GLN A 51 -6.17 3.35 3.07
N ARG A 52 -5.88 4.57 2.60
CA ARG A 52 -4.73 5.35 3.07
C ARG A 52 -4.80 5.70 4.56
N LEU A 53 -5.97 6.03 5.08
CA LEU A 53 -6.16 6.24 6.53
C LEU A 53 -5.92 4.96 7.34
N SER A 54 -6.29 3.78 6.81
CA SER A 54 -6.00 2.50 7.45
C SER A 54 -4.50 2.20 7.48
N VAL A 55 -3.78 2.51 6.40
CA VAL A 55 -2.32 2.42 6.35
C VAL A 55 -1.68 3.41 7.34
N ALA A 56 -2.13 4.67 7.36
CA ALA A 56 -1.64 5.66 8.32
C ALA A 56 -1.80 5.17 9.76
N ARG A 57 -2.96 4.61 10.12
CA ARG A 57 -3.21 4.05 11.45
C ARG A 57 -2.25 2.91 11.81
N ALA A 58 -1.92 2.05 10.87
CA ALA A 58 -0.94 0.98 11.09
C ALA A 58 0.48 1.55 11.30
N LEU A 59 0.83 2.62 10.57
CA LEU A 59 2.14 3.27 10.64
C LEU A 59 2.38 4.04 11.95
N VAL A 60 1.33 4.51 12.63
CA VAL A 60 1.44 5.21 13.93
C VAL A 60 2.23 4.38 14.94
N ARG A 61 2.08 3.06 14.93
CA ARG A 61 2.80 2.13 15.82
C ARG A 61 4.28 1.91 15.47
N LYS A 62 4.76 2.51 14.38
CA LYS A 62 6.13 2.30 13.87
C LYS A 62 6.47 0.80 13.78
N PRO A 63 5.67 -0.03 13.09
CA PRO A 63 5.81 -1.48 13.10
C PRO A 63 7.12 -1.93 12.46
N GLN A 64 7.73 -2.98 12.98
CA GLN A 64 8.89 -3.64 12.34
C GLN A 64 8.47 -4.46 11.11
N ILE A 65 7.23 -4.96 11.09
CA ILE A 65 6.64 -5.72 9.98
C ILE A 65 5.31 -5.04 9.63
N LEU A 66 5.16 -4.64 8.38
CA LEU A 66 3.93 -4.06 7.84
C LEU A 66 3.40 -4.95 6.72
N VAL A 67 2.14 -5.38 6.87
CA VAL A 67 1.44 -6.17 5.84
C VAL A 67 0.38 -5.29 5.18
N LEU A 68 0.47 -5.14 3.87
CA LEU A 68 -0.49 -4.43 3.02
C LEU A 68 -1.24 -5.47 2.19
N ASP A 69 -2.42 -5.87 2.66
CA ASP A 69 -3.28 -6.83 1.98
C ASP A 69 -4.36 -6.07 1.20
N ASP A 70 -4.25 -6.09 -0.12
CA ASP A 70 -5.12 -5.37 -1.09
C ASP A 70 -5.38 -3.89 -0.72
N SER A 71 -4.44 -3.29 0.01
CA SER A 71 -4.59 -1.95 0.60
C SER A 71 -4.43 -0.81 -0.41
N SER A 72 -4.17 -1.13 -1.68
CA SER A 72 -3.99 -0.18 -2.78
C SER A 72 -4.99 -0.38 -3.93
N SER A 73 -5.96 -1.30 -3.82
CA SER A 73 -6.90 -1.63 -4.90
C SER A 73 -7.75 -0.43 -5.38
N ALA A 74 -8.05 0.52 -4.49
CA ALA A 74 -8.77 1.75 -4.81
C ALA A 74 -7.84 2.97 -5.03
N LEU A 75 -6.53 2.76 -5.15
CA LEU A 75 -5.56 3.82 -5.42
C LEU A 75 -5.16 3.84 -6.91
N ASP A 76 -4.89 5.04 -7.42
CA ASP A 76 -4.15 5.19 -8.66
C ASP A 76 -2.68 4.80 -8.49
N TYR A 77 -2.05 4.48 -9.60
CA TYR A 77 -0.66 3.99 -9.62
C TYR A 77 0.35 4.97 -9.00
N ALA A 78 0.18 6.29 -9.27
CA ALA A 78 1.10 7.30 -8.79
C ALA A 78 1.04 7.44 -7.27
N THR A 79 -0.17 7.46 -6.69
CA THR A 79 -0.41 7.52 -5.24
C THR A 79 0.14 6.27 -4.55
N GLU A 80 -0.10 5.08 -5.11
CA GLU A 80 0.43 3.82 -4.57
C GLU A 80 1.96 3.82 -4.57
N ALA A 81 2.59 4.20 -5.68
CA ALA A 81 4.04 4.25 -5.81
C ALA A 81 4.67 5.26 -4.82
N ALA A 82 4.05 6.45 -4.67
CA ALA A 82 4.50 7.46 -3.71
C ALA A 82 4.40 6.97 -2.27
N MET A 83 3.28 6.33 -1.90
CA MET A 83 3.08 5.75 -0.57
C MET A 83 4.12 4.66 -0.28
N ARG A 84 4.34 3.72 -1.20
CA ARG A 84 5.36 2.67 -1.06
C ARG A 84 6.75 3.26 -0.88
N LYS A 85 7.13 4.23 -1.71
CA LYS A 85 8.42 4.92 -1.60
C LYS A 85 8.58 5.61 -0.23
N ALA A 86 7.54 6.27 0.27
CA ALA A 86 7.54 6.93 1.56
C ALA A 86 7.68 5.91 2.72
N ILE A 87 7.01 4.77 2.66
CA ILE A 87 7.13 3.69 3.65
C ILE A 87 8.57 3.14 3.69
N LEU A 88 9.17 2.87 2.54
CA LEU A 88 10.55 2.35 2.45
C LEU A 88 11.60 3.37 2.92
N ALA A 89 11.28 4.67 2.90
CA ALA A 89 12.15 5.75 3.38
C ALA A 89 12.05 5.98 4.89
N LEU A 90 11.13 5.30 5.60
CA LEU A 90 10.99 5.46 7.04
C LEU A 90 12.27 5.07 7.79
N PRO A 91 12.67 5.83 8.83
CA PRO A 91 13.94 5.61 9.52
C PRO A 91 14.03 4.25 10.22
N TYR A 92 12.92 3.68 10.64
CA TYR A 92 12.84 2.37 11.28
C TYR A 92 12.73 1.19 10.28
N LYS A 93 12.70 1.47 8.95
CA LYS A 93 12.80 0.50 7.85
C LYS A 93 11.97 -0.79 8.08
N PRO A 94 10.66 -0.72 8.05
CA PRO A 94 9.82 -1.91 8.27
C PRO A 94 10.06 -2.95 7.18
N THR A 95 9.99 -4.23 7.52
CA THR A 95 9.83 -5.29 6.53
C THR A 95 8.42 -5.19 5.95
N LEU A 96 8.32 -4.93 4.64
CA LEU A 96 7.07 -4.69 3.96
C LEU A 96 6.61 -5.95 3.20
N PHE A 97 5.44 -6.46 3.56
CA PHE A 97 4.72 -7.49 2.80
C PHE A 97 3.58 -6.84 2.02
N ILE A 98 3.56 -7.04 0.71
CA ILE A 98 2.49 -6.55 -0.17
C ILE A 98 1.77 -7.76 -0.76
N VAL A 99 0.48 -7.90 -0.46
CA VAL A 99 -0.40 -8.86 -1.12
C VAL A 99 -1.20 -8.10 -2.17
N SER A 100 -1.03 -8.44 -3.41
CA SER A 100 -1.68 -7.76 -4.53
C SER A 100 -1.86 -8.69 -5.71
N GLN A 101 -2.94 -8.48 -6.46
CA GLN A 101 -3.15 -9.09 -7.77
C GLN A 101 -2.51 -8.25 -8.90
N ARG A 102 -2.03 -7.03 -8.60
CA ARG A 102 -1.40 -6.16 -9.57
C ARG A 102 0.09 -6.42 -9.65
N ALA A 103 0.59 -6.85 -10.82
CA ALA A 103 2.02 -7.04 -11.03
C ALA A 103 2.82 -5.74 -10.80
N SER A 104 2.27 -4.57 -11.19
CA SER A 104 2.87 -3.25 -10.95
C SER A 104 3.15 -2.94 -9.48
N SER A 105 2.36 -3.47 -8.56
CA SER A 105 2.53 -3.25 -7.12
C SER A 105 3.72 -4.01 -6.54
N VAL A 106 4.08 -5.16 -7.14
CA VAL A 106 5.06 -6.10 -6.59
C VAL A 106 6.36 -6.19 -7.37
N MET A 107 6.39 -5.75 -8.65
CA MET A 107 7.57 -5.93 -9.51
C MET A 107 8.86 -5.25 -9.02
N CYS A 108 8.75 -4.27 -8.11
CA CYS A 108 9.89 -3.60 -7.47
C CYS A 108 10.27 -4.22 -6.11
N ALA A 109 9.62 -5.30 -5.68
CA ALA A 109 9.96 -5.98 -4.43
C ALA A 109 11.29 -6.75 -4.56
N ASP A 110 12.01 -6.88 -3.45
CA ASP A 110 13.25 -7.65 -3.37
C ASP A 110 13.00 -9.15 -3.62
N ARG A 111 11.81 -9.63 -3.25
CA ARG A 111 11.36 -11.01 -3.40
C ARG A 111 9.87 -11.07 -3.65
N ILE A 112 9.47 -11.87 -4.61
CA ILE A 112 8.07 -12.10 -4.98
C ILE A 112 7.77 -13.58 -4.79
N LEU A 113 6.67 -13.86 -4.10
CA LEU A 113 6.11 -15.20 -3.94
C LEU A 113 4.85 -15.29 -4.78
N VAL A 114 4.79 -16.25 -5.69
CA VAL A 114 3.62 -16.49 -6.56
C VAL A 114 2.83 -17.66 -6.00
N LEU A 115 1.57 -17.41 -5.68
CA LEU A 115 0.66 -18.41 -5.14
C LEU A 115 -0.43 -18.75 -6.18
N GLU A 116 -0.67 -20.02 -6.40
CA GLU A 116 -1.72 -20.55 -7.25
C GLU A 116 -2.38 -21.73 -6.53
N ASP A 117 -3.70 -21.72 -6.43
CA ASP A 117 -4.48 -22.75 -5.72
C ASP A 117 -3.95 -23.09 -4.32
N GLY A 118 -3.50 -22.09 -3.57
CA GLY A 118 -2.95 -22.24 -2.22
C GLY A 118 -1.54 -22.84 -2.18
N ARG A 119 -0.85 -22.97 -3.32
CA ARG A 119 0.51 -23.51 -3.43
C ARG A 119 1.48 -22.46 -3.89
N LEU A 120 2.70 -22.50 -3.39
CA LEU A 120 3.79 -21.66 -3.86
C LEU A 120 4.31 -22.24 -5.19
N VAL A 121 4.09 -21.51 -6.30
CA VAL A 121 4.51 -21.91 -7.66
C VAL A 121 5.67 -21.08 -8.20
N GLY A 122 6.01 -19.97 -7.56
CA GLY A 122 7.15 -19.13 -7.93
C GLY A 122 7.73 -18.39 -6.73
N ASP A 123 9.06 -18.24 -6.71
CA ASP A 123 9.82 -17.53 -5.68
C ASP A 123 11.06 -16.90 -6.32
N GLY A 124 11.15 -15.56 -6.27
CA GLY A 124 12.28 -14.86 -6.87
C GLY A 124 12.05 -13.37 -7.08
N THR A 125 12.95 -12.75 -7.83
CA THR A 125 12.79 -11.37 -8.29
C THR A 125 11.88 -11.31 -9.50
N HIS A 126 11.34 -10.13 -9.81
CA HIS A 126 10.55 -9.89 -11.03
C HIS A 126 11.23 -10.48 -12.29
N LYS A 127 12.51 -10.16 -12.50
CA LYS A 127 13.29 -10.65 -13.66
C LYS A 127 13.40 -12.18 -13.68
N ALA A 128 13.65 -12.80 -12.55
CA ALA A 128 13.77 -14.26 -12.45
C ALA A 128 12.44 -14.96 -12.71
N LEU A 129 11.34 -14.41 -12.20
CA LEU A 129 10.00 -14.98 -12.39
C LEU A 129 9.50 -14.82 -13.83
N LEU A 130 9.80 -13.71 -14.50
CA LEU A 130 9.50 -13.57 -15.93
C LEU A 130 10.22 -14.61 -16.79
N ALA A 131 11.42 -15.03 -16.38
CA ALA A 131 12.18 -16.05 -17.13
C ALA A 131 11.74 -17.49 -16.83
N ASN A 132 11.21 -17.78 -15.62
CA ASN A 132 11.12 -19.15 -15.14
C ASN A 132 9.78 -19.54 -14.51
N CYS A 133 8.81 -18.60 -14.36
CA CYS A 133 7.52 -18.86 -13.74
C CYS A 133 6.36 -18.56 -14.69
N PRO A 134 5.76 -19.59 -15.35
CA PRO A 134 4.66 -19.37 -16.30
C PRO A 134 3.47 -18.62 -15.69
N ALA A 135 3.06 -18.97 -14.47
CA ALA A 135 1.96 -18.31 -13.77
C ALA A 135 2.23 -16.80 -13.57
N TYR A 136 3.46 -16.42 -13.22
CA TYR A 136 3.81 -15.01 -13.11
C TYR A 136 3.81 -14.29 -14.46
N CYS A 137 4.30 -14.94 -15.51
CA CYS A 137 4.29 -14.40 -16.87
C CYS A 137 2.86 -14.14 -17.35
N GLU A 138 1.93 -15.07 -17.09
CA GLU A 138 0.51 -14.92 -17.45
C GLU A 138 -0.11 -13.70 -16.74
N ILE A 139 0.08 -13.58 -15.42
CA ILE A 139 -0.40 -12.43 -14.65
C ILE A 139 0.20 -11.12 -15.20
N TYR A 140 1.51 -11.09 -15.46
CA TYR A 140 2.18 -9.90 -15.96
C TYR A 140 1.66 -9.51 -17.35
N HIS A 141 1.62 -10.43 -18.30
CA HIS A 141 1.20 -10.15 -19.66
C HIS A 141 -0.29 -9.79 -19.76
N SER A 142 -1.16 -10.37 -18.91
CA SER A 142 -2.58 -9.99 -18.88
C SER A 142 -2.81 -8.52 -18.51
N GLN A 143 -1.88 -7.90 -17.76
CA GLN A 143 -2.00 -6.52 -17.29
C GLN A 143 -1.25 -5.50 -18.15
N PHE A 144 -0.25 -5.93 -18.92
CA PHE A 144 0.59 -5.05 -19.74
C PHE A 144 0.48 -5.28 -21.25
N SER A 145 -0.34 -6.25 -21.69
CA SER A 145 -0.53 -6.51 -23.13
C SER A 145 -1.54 -5.55 -23.81
N GLU A 146 -2.30 -4.76 -23.06
CA GLU A 146 -3.28 -3.82 -23.61
C GLU A 146 -2.68 -2.48 -24.09
N GLU A 147 -1.42 -2.16 -23.75
CA GLU A 147 -0.81 -0.88 -24.14
C GLU A 147 -0.23 -0.86 -25.58
N VAL A 148 -0.28 -1.98 -26.33
CA VAL A 148 0.35 -2.08 -27.67
C VAL A 148 -0.65 -1.96 -28.82
N THR A 149 -1.94 -1.75 -28.57
CA THR A 149 -2.97 -1.82 -29.64
C THR A 149 -3.52 -0.45 -30.08
N ASP A 150 -3.02 0.68 -29.55
CA ASP A 150 -3.42 2.04 -30.01
C ASP A 150 -2.19 2.89 -30.35
N ALA A 151 -1.50 2.57 -31.44
CA ALA A 151 -0.53 3.44 -32.09
C ALA A 151 -0.61 3.29 -33.62
#